data_40419ceb7b9489a65262d24d42b6c139
#
_entry.id   40419ceb7b9489a65262d24d42b6c139
#
_cell.length_a   1.000
_cell.length_b   1.000
_cell.length_c   1.000
_cell.angle_alpha   90.00
_cell.angle_beta   90.00
_cell.angle_gamma   90.00
#
_symmetry.space_group_name_H-M   'P 1'
#
loop_
_entity.id
_entity.type
_entity.pdbx_description
1 polymer ?
#
loop_
_entity_poly.entity_id
_entity_poly.type
_entity_poly.pdbx_seq_one_letter_code
_entity_poly.pdbx_strand_id
1 'polypeptide(L)'
;MERDEVTRIIAEAQAFAAAMNAGDAAAAASCYTEDGVRVGAFGDAQRGRAEIEAAYQRLLHDTMAGARLTQEPGSVRMLTPELAVWQGRIEIALPGAETPLRGHAVHVVQRVAERWLIVEGHPKLFPPPPP
;
A
#
# COMPACT_ATOMS: atom_id res chain seq x y z
N MET A 1 -21.46 -7.09 -9.14
CA MET A 1 -22.15 -6.29 -8.11
C MET A 1 -21.15 -5.47 -7.34
N GLU A 2 -21.51 -4.26 -7.00
CA GLU A 2 -20.59 -3.32 -6.34
C GLU A 2 -20.02 -3.88 -5.04
N ARG A 3 -20.85 -4.55 -4.24
CA ARG A 3 -20.42 -5.15 -2.96
C ARG A 3 -19.25 -6.14 -3.17
N ASP A 4 -19.36 -6.95 -4.23
CA ASP A 4 -18.31 -7.94 -4.52
C ASP A 4 -17.01 -7.25 -4.94
N GLU A 5 -17.13 -6.16 -5.70
CA GLU A 5 -15.96 -5.39 -6.10
C GLU A 5 -15.28 -4.72 -4.90
N VAL A 6 -16.06 -4.17 -3.96
CA VAL A 6 -15.52 -3.60 -2.73
C VAL A 6 -14.76 -4.66 -1.94
N THR A 7 -15.32 -5.85 -1.81
CA THR A 7 -14.65 -6.97 -1.11
C THR A 7 -13.34 -7.33 -1.78
N ARG A 8 -13.31 -7.37 -3.12
CA ARG A 8 -12.08 -7.68 -3.86
C ARG A 8 -11.01 -6.60 -3.69
N ILE A 9 -11.42 -5.33 -3.68
CA ILE A 9 -10.49 -4.21 -3.47
C ILE A 9 -9.85 -4.31 -2.08
N ILE A 10 -10.65 -4.58 -1.05
CA ILE A 10 -10.15 -4.74 0.31
C ILE A 10 -9.20 -5.94 0.37
N ALA A 11 -9.53 -7.04 -0.28
CA ALA A 11 -8.67 -8.23 -0.31
C ALA A 11 -7.32 -7.93 -0.97
N GLU A 12 -7.30 -7.12 -2.03
CA GLU A 12 -6.04 -6.73 -2.68
C GLU A 12 -5.20 -5.85 -1.75
N ALA A 13 -5.82 -4.95 -0.98
CA ALA A 13 -5.09 -4.15 0.00
C ALA A 13 -4.45 -5.03 1.07
N GLN A 14 -5.16 -6.08 1.52
CA GLN A 14 -4.61 -7.03 2.49
C GLN A 14 -3.50 -7.88 1.88
N ALA A 15 -3.62 -8.23 0.60
CA ALA A 15 -2.58 -8.97 -0.11
C ALA A 15 -1.30 -8.13 -0.23
N PHE A 16 -1.43 -6.84 -0.45
CA PHE A 16 -0.29 -5.93 -0.48
C PHE A 16 0.43 -5.92 0.88
N ALA A 17 -0.33 -5.78 1.97
CA ALA A 17 0.26 -5.79 3.31
C ALA A 17 0.96 -7.13 3.59
N ALA A 18 0.36 -8.25 3.16
CA ALA A 18 0.97 -9.57 3.33
C ALA A 18 2.29 -9.68 2.57
N ALA A 19 2.36 -9.14 1.34
CA ALA A 19 3.59 -9.13 0.55
C ALA A 19 4.69 -8.32 1.24
N MET A 20 4.34 -7.15 1.77
CA MET A 20 5.28 -6.32 2.53
C MET A 20 5.81 -7.06 3.75
N ASN A 21 4.92 -7.73 4.48
CA ASN A 21 5.29 -8.46 5.69
C ASN A 21 6.13 -9.71 5.39
N ALA A 22 6.00 -10.26 4.19
CA ALA A 22 6.83 -11.36 3.74
C ALA A 22 8.19 -10.90 3.21
N GLY A 23 8.42 -9.59 3.12
CA GLY A 23 9.64 -9.06 2.53
C GLY A 23 9.72 -9.28 1.03
N ASP A 24 8.57 -9.45 0.38
CA ASP A 24 8.49 -9.80 -1.04
C ASP A 24 8.21 -8.55 -1.88
N ALA A 25 9.28 -7.86 -2.27
CA ALA A 25 9.18 -6.62 -3.03
C ALA A 25 8.52 -6.83 -4.39
N ALA A 26 8.77 -7.96 -5.04
CA ALA A 26 8.18 -8.26 -6.34
C ALA A 26 6.67 -8.42 -6.21
N ALA A 27 6.20 -9.15 -5.20
CA ALA A 27 4.77 -9.33 -4.96
C ALA A 27 4.11 -8.00 -4.61
N ALA A 28 4.75 -7.17 -3.78
CA ALA A 28 4.22 -5.85 -3.43
C ALA A 28 4.08 -4.97 -4.67
N ALA A 29 5.11 -4.95 -5.53
CA ALA A 29 5.09 -4.16 -6.76
C ALA A 29 4.04 -4.68 -7.75
N SER A 30 3.77 -5.99 -7.76
CA SER A 30 2.77 -6.58 -8.64
C SER A 30 1.34 -6.14 -8.31
N CYS A 31 1.14 -5.53 -7.14
CA CYS A 31 -0.16 -4.94 -6.78
C CYS A 31 -0.42 -3.62 -7.51
N TYR A 32 0.57 -3.07 -8.20
CA TYR A 32 0.44 -1.85 -8.99
C TYR A 32 0.21 -2.19 -10.46
N THR A 33 -0.39 -1.24 -11.20
CA THR A 33 -0.41 -1.33 -12.65
C THR A 33 1.02 -1.17 -13.19
N GLU A 34 1.26 -1.55 -14.45
CA GLU A 34 2.60 -1.45 -15.02
C GLU A 34 3.15 -0.02 -15.00
N ASP A 35 2.27 0.97 -15.20
CA ASP A 35 2.62 2.38 -15.19
C ASP A 35 2.23 3.06 -13.87
N GLY A 36 1.98 2.29 -12.83
CA GLY A 36 1.57 2.81 -11.54
C GLY A 36 2.59 3.75 -10.93
N VAL A 37 2.12 4.57 -10.00
CA VAL A 37 2.95 5.54 -9.30
C VAL A 37 2.83 5.31 -7.80
N ARG A 38 3.97 5.26 -7.13
CA ARG A 38 4.02 5.26 -5.67
C ARG A 38 4.63 6.57 -5.21
N VAL A 39 3.93 7.28 -4.33
CA VAL A 39 4.50 8.46 -3.68
C VAL A 39 4.76 8.08 -2.23
N GLY A 40 6.02 8.00 -1.85
CA GLY A 40 6.41 7.60 -0.51
C GLY A 40 6.05 8.63 0.54
N ALA A 41 6.15 8.22 1.81
CA ALA A 41 5.76 9.06 2.95
C ALA A 41 6.53 10.39 3.01
N PHE A 42 7.70 10.46 2.40
CA PHE A 42 8.53 11.66 2.39
C PHE A 42 8.53 12.38 1.05
N GLY A 43 7.58 12.04 0.17
CA GLY A 43 7.42 12.74 -1.11
C GLY A 43 8.23 12.19 -2.26
N ASP A 44 9.05 11.16 -2.03
CA ASP A 44 9.76 10.49 -3.10
C ASP A 44 8.76 9.74 -3.99
N ALA A 45 8.91 9.83 -5.29
CA ALA A 45 7.99 9.19 -6.22
C ALA A 45 8.71 8.16 -7.08
N GLN A 46 8.08 7.00 -7.25
CA GLN A 46 8.53 5.99 -8.18
C GLN A 46 7.46 5.80 -9.24
N ARG A 47 7.90 5.74 -10.50
CA ARG A 47 7.00 5.62 -11.64
C ARG A 47 7.26 4.32 -12.36
N GLY A 48 6.21 3.50 -12.45
CA GLY A 48 6.30 2.21 -13.09
C GLY A 48 6.70 1.10 -12.12
N ARG A 49 6.22 -0.09 -12.44
CA ARG A 49 6.37 -1.25 -11.56
C ARG A 49 7.83 -1.57 -11.25
N ALA A 50 8.74 -1.38 -12.22
CA ALA A 50 10.15 -1.70 -11.99
C ALA A 50 10.79 -0.77 -10.97
N GLU A 51 10.53 0.54 -11.04
CA GLU A 51 11.02 1.48 -10.04
C GLU A 51 10.41 1.22 -8.67
N ILE A 52 9.12 0.88 -8.65
CA ILE A 52 8.41 0.57 -7.41
C ILE A 52 9.02 -0.66 -6.74
N GLU A 53 9.28 -1.71 -7.52
CA GLU A 53 9.91 -2.92 -6.98
C GLU A 53 11.29 -2.61 -6.40
N ALA A 54 12.11 -1.84 -7.11
CA ALA A 54 13.43 -1.48 -6.63
C ALA A 54 13.36 -0.66 -5.34
N ALA A 55 12.38 0.26 -5.24
CA ALA A 55 12.17 1.03 -4.03
C ALA A 55 11.77 0.15 -2.85
N TYR A 56 10.87 -0.81 -3.07
CA TYR A 56 10.48 -1.73 -2.01
C TYR A 56 11.62 -2.66 -1.60
N GLN A 57 12.47 -3.09 -2.55
CA GLN A 57 13.65 -3.88 -2.21
C GLN A 57 14.55 -3.13 -1.23
N ARG A 58 14.82 -1.85 -1.51
CA ARG A 58 15.62 -1.03 -0.61
C ARG A 58 14.93 -0.80 0.74
N LEU A 59 13.65 -0.46 0.69
CA LEU A 59 12.87 -0.17 1.91
C LEU A 59 12.82 -1.38 2.83
N LEU A 60 12.52 -2.57 2.29
CA LEU A 60 12.39 -3.79 3.06
C LEU A 60 13.73 -4.33 3.54
N HIS A 61 14.83 -3.99 2.84
CA HIS A 61 16.16 -4.39 3.27
C HIS A 61 16.73 -3.46 4.35
N ASP A 62 16.41 -2.17 4.28
CA ASP A 62 17.00 -1.16 5.15
C ASP A 62 16.03 -0.68 6.24
N THR A 63 15.27 0.35 5.91
CA THR A 63 14.45 1.09 6.88
C THR A 63 13.37 0.23 7.52
N MET A 64 12.76 -0.66 6.74
CA MET A 64 11.68 -1.51 7.19
C MET A 64 12.10 -2.98 7.35
N ALA A 65 13.40 -3.23 7.50
CA ALA A 65 13.87 -4.61 7.74
C ALA A 65 13.24 -5.16 9.02
N GLY A 66 12.52 -6.24 8.90
CA GLY A 66 11.82 -6.86 10.03
C GLY A 66 10.58 -6.12 10.51
N ALA A 67 10.19 -5.05 9.84
CA ALA A 67 8.99 -4.30 10.19
C ALA A 67 7.73 -5.09 9.87
N ARG A 68 6.65 -4.77 10.59
CA ARG A 68 5.36 -5.38 10.33
C ARG A 68 4.33 -4.30 10.02
N LEU A 69 3.77 -4.40 8.84
CA LEU A 69 2.73 -3.48 8.37
C LEU A 69 1.37 -4.07 8.66
N THR A 70 0.52 -3.28 9.31
CA THR A 70 -0.89 -3.61 9.50
C THR A 70 -1.72 -2.55 8.78
N GLN A 71 -2.61 -2.99 7.92
CA GLN A 71 -3.59 -2.12 7.27
C GLN A 71 -4.98 -2.50 7.73
N GLU A 72 -5.78 -1.53 8.17
CA GLU A 72 -7.19 -1.79 8.44
C GLU A 72 -7.87 -2.16 7.12
N PRO A 73 -9.01 -2.88 7.16
CA PRO A 73 -9.74 -3.17 5.93
C PRO A 73 -10.02 -1.93 5.10
N GLY A 74 -10.20 -0.77 5.76
CA GLY A 74 -10.37 0.48 5.07
C GLY A 74 -11.77 0.69 4.52
N SER A 75 -11.92 1.77 3.78
CA SER A 75 -13.16 2.10 3.09
C SER A 75 -12.90 2.23 1.60
N VAL A 76 -13.91 1.93 0.79
CA VAL A 76 -13.82 1.97 -0.66
C VAL A 76 -14.91 2.88 -1.19
N ARG A 77 -14.51 3.79 -2.08
CA ARG A 77 -15.45 4.63 -2.82
C ARG A 77 -15.29 4.33 -4.31
N MET A 78 -16.34 3.77 -4.91
CA MET A 78 -16.35 3.51 -6.34
C MET A 78 -16.54 4.83 -7.08
N LEU A 79 -15.65 5.14 -8.02
CA LEU A 79 -15.77 6.33 -8.88
C LEU A 79 -16.47 5.98 -10.19
N THR A 80 -16.09 4.84 -10.76
CA THR A 80 -16.71 4.22 -11.93
C THR A 80 -16.74 2.72 -11.69
N PRO A 81 -17.36 1.92 -12.54
CA PRO A 81 -17.28 0.46 -12.38
C PRO A 81 -15.88 -0.12 -12.41
N GLU A 82 -14.89 0.65 -12.89
CA GLU A 82 -13.52 0.18 -13.09
C GLU A 82 -12.49 1.00 -12.34
N LEU A 83 -12.91 2.02 -11.57
CA LEU A 83 -12.00 2.90 -10.86
C LEU A 83 -12.56 3.19 -9.48
N ALA A 84 -11.72 3.06 -8.47
CA ALA A 84 -12.13 3.26 -7.07
C ALA A 84 -11.00 3.86 -6.26
N VAL A 85 -11.36 4.36 -5.08
CA VAL A 85 -10.40 4.82 -4.08
C VAL A 85 -10.58 3.98 -2.83
N TRP A 86 -9.50 3.32 -2.41
CA TRP A 86 -9.38 2.66 -1.11
C TRP A 86 -8.59 3.57 -0.19
N GLN A 87 -9.03 3.68 1.06
CA GLN A 87 -8.22 4.36 2.07
C GLN A 87 -8.39 3.67 3.41
N GLY A 88 -7.32 3.69 4.19
CA GLY A 88 -7.32 3.03 5.49
C GLY A 88 -6.16 3.46 6.35
N ARG A 89 -6.28 3.15 7.64
CA ARG A 89 -5.20 3.40 8.60
C ARG A 89 -4.12 2.35 8.46
N ILE A 90 -2.89 2.76 8.69
CA ILE A 90 -1.74 1.87 8.68
C ILE A 90 -0.97 2.02 9.98
N GLU A 91 -0.36 0.91 10.42
CA GLU A 91 0.59 0.88 11.51
C GLU A 91 1.82 0.10 11.06
N ILE A 92 2.98 0.61 11.42
CA ILE A 92 4.25 -0.05 11.10
C ILE A 92 4.99 -0.30 12.40
N ALA A 93 5.08 -1.56 12.80
CA ALA A 93 5.83 -1.95 13.99
C ALA A 93 7.28 -2.22 13.58
N LEU A 94 8.20 -1.41 14.10
CA LEU A 94 9.63 -1.57 13.82
C LEU A 94 10.28 -2.38 14.93
N PRO A 95 11.24 -3.27 14.60
CA PRO A 95 11.94 -4.04 15.63
C PRO A 95 12.61 -3.11 16.64
N GLY A 96 12.42 -3.40 17.92
CA GLY A 96 13.03 -2.63 18.99
C GLY A 96 12.34 -1.32 19.33
N ALA A 97 11.34 -0.90 18.59
CA ALA A 97 10.60 0.32 18.88
C ALA A 97 9.45 0.02 19.83
N GLU A 98 9.25 0.89 20.83
CA GLU A 98 8.18 0.70 21.83
C GLU A 98 6.81 0.98 21.25
N THR A 99 6.73 1.96 20.32
CA THR A 99 5.45 2.33 19.73
C THR A 99 5.55 2.23 18.21
N PRO A 100 4.46 1.79 17.55
CA PRO A 100 4.47 1.72 16.10
C PRO A 100 4.35 3.10 15.45
N LEU A 101 4.83 3.20 14.23
CA LEU A 101 4.53 4.35 13.39
C LEU A 101 3.08 4.21 12.93
N ARG A 102 2.36 5.31 12.88
CA ARG A 102 0.96 5.33 12.47
C ARG A 102 0.78 6.27 11.30
N GLY A 103 -0.17 5.94 10.46
CA GLY A 103 -0.43 6.76 9.31
C GLY A 103 -1.72 6.39 8.62
N HIS A 104 -1.82 6.85 7.39
CA HIS A 104 -2.99 6.67 6.56
C HIS A 104 -2.52 6.43 5.13
N ALA A 105 -3.14 5.50 4.43
CA ALA A 105 -2.80 5.22 3.05
C ALA A 105 -4.02 5.42 2.16
N VAL A 106 -3.78 5.93 0.96
CA VAL A 106 -4.78 6.09 -0.08
C VAL A 106 -4.28 5.37 -1.32
N HIS A 107 -5.09 4.48 -1.86
CA HIS A 107 -4.82 3.80 -3.13
C HIS A 107 -5.90 4.16 -4.13
N VAL A 108 -5.51 4.73 -5.27
CA VAL A 108 -6.40 4.80 -6.42
C VAL A 108 -6.22 3.48 -7.15
N VAL A 109 -7.29 2.71 -7.29
CA VAL A 109 -7.22 1.37 -7.86
C VAL A 109 -8.07 1.26 -9.11
N GLN A 110 -7.59 0.46 -10.06
CA GLN A 110 -8.22 0.25 -11.35
C GLN A 110 -8.43 -1.25 -11.55
N ARG A 111 -9.59 -1.60 -12.08
CA ARG A 111 -9.86 -2.98 -12.43
C ARG A 111 -9.11 -3.33 -13.72
N VAL A 112 -8.25 -4.34 -13.65
CA VAL A 112 -7.51 -4.87 -14.78
C VAL A 112 -7.77 -6.36 -14.80
N ALA A 113 -8.56 -6.81 -15.78
CA ALA A 113 -9.06 -8.19 -15.83
C ALA A 113 -9.83 -8.53 -14.55
N GLU A 114 -9.39 -9.52 -13.80
CA GLU A 114 -10.05 -9.97 -12.57
C GLU A 114 -9.50 -9.29 -11.31
N ARG A 115 -8.50 -8.41 -11.46
CA ARG A 115 -7.81 -7.82 -10.32
C ARG A 115 -8.05 -6.31 -10.22
N TRP A 116 -7.95 -5.81 -8.98
CA TRP A 116 -7.91 -4.37 -8.72
C TRP A 116 -6.48 -3.99 -8.39
N LEU A 117 -5.83 -3.26 -9.29
CA LEU A 117 -4.43 -2.89 -9.16
C LEU A 117 -4.30 -1.41 -8.82
N ILE A 118 -3.24 -1.07 -8.10
CA ILE A 118 -2.99 0.30 -7.66
C ILE A 118 -2.45 1.12 -8.84
N VAL A 119 -3.16 2.17 -9.19
CA VAL A 119 -2.72 3.14 -10.20
C VAL A 119 -1.81 4.17 -9.52
N GLU A 120 -2.18 4.57 -8.32
CA GLU A 120 -1.39 5.53 -7.56
C GLU A 120 -1.59 5.26 -6.07
N GLY A 121 -0.48 5.11 -5.34
CA GLY A 121 -0.50 4.82 -3.92
C GLY A 121 0.21 5.91 -3.13
N HIS A 122 -0.43 6.37 -2.05
CA HIS A 122 0.08 7.44 -1.19
C HIS A 122 0.01 7.03 0.27
N PRO A 123 1.06 6.41 0.83
CA PRO A 123 1.16 6.26 2.28
C PRO A 123 1.56 7.59 2.90
N LYS A 124 0.98 7.90 4.05
CA LYS A 124 1.36 9.09 4.82
C LYS A 124 1.55 8.66 6.26
N LEU A 125 2.69 8.99 6.82
CA LEU A 125 2.95 8.73 8.23
C LEU A 125 2.69 9.98 9.04
N PHE A 126 2.04 9.81 10.19
CA PHE A 126 1.77 10.91 11.10
C PHE A 126 3.04 11.20 11.91
N PRO A 127 3.30 12.47 12.25
CA PRO A 127 4.41 12.75 13.15
C PRO A 127 4.14 12.14 14.52
N PRO A 128 5.20 11.77 15.28
CA PRO A 128 5.00 11.29 16.63
C PRO A 128 4.37 12.37 17.47
N PRO A 129 3.57 11.99 18.50
CA PRO A 129 2.99 12.98 19.40
C PRO A 129 4.10 13.78 20.12
N PRO A 130 3.86 15.03 20.46
CA PRO A 130 4.86 15.82 21.18
C PRO A 130 5.15 15.21 22.54
N PRO A 131 6.39 15.37 23.05
CA PRO A 131 6.78 14.82 24.35
C PRO A 131 6.04 15.46 25.53
#